data_3eb38200174ffc8c9e412aacb905b6ff
#
_entry.id   3eb38200174ffc8c9e412aacb905b6ff
#
_cell.length_a   1.000
_cell.length_b   1.000
_cell.length_c   1.000
_cell.angle_alpha   90.00
_cell.angle_beta   90.00
_cell.angle_gamma   90.00
#
_symmetry.space_group_name_H-M   'P 1'
#
loop_
_entity.id
_entity.type
_entity.pdbx_description
1 polymer ?
#
loop_
_entity_poly.entity_id
_entity_poly.type
_entity_poly.pdbx_seq_one_letter_code
_entity_poly.pdbx_strand_id
1 'polypeptide(L)'
;MMFVSFVDWTEESFGEGIADDMLSQTPTATGGAYTNVGQYEYQELLALIQTLSDLVKRPVPELCHAYGQFLLPILVNKHRDFVDLSAGLQGFLEGLDSHIHKEVLRLYPNSLPPRVRVQPSDSAQHDMIELHYESHRPMADLAYGLLLGAIAYFESPATVTRQDDATRADFAHFRLTLRPQ
;
A
#
# COMPACT_ATOMS: atom_id res chain seq x y z
N MET A 1 -2.00 12.75 -2.99
CA MET A 1 -2.60 11.60 -3.68
C MET A 1 -3.16 10.56 -2.72
N MET A 2 -2.37 9.94 -1.84
CA MET A 2 -2.87 8.90 -0.91
C MET A 2 -4.07 9.35 -0.07
N PHE A 3 -4.07 10.57 0.45
CA PHE A 3 -5.18 11.09 1.25
C PHE A 3 -6.46 11.30 0.42
N VAL A 4 -6.33 11.89 -0.77
CA VAL A 4 -7.48 12.07 -1.67
C VAL A 4 -8.06 10.71 -2.06
N SER A 5 -7.23 9.78 -2.52
CA SER A 5 -7.72 8.45 -2.88
C SER A 5 -8.26 7.63 -1.69
N PHE A 6 -7.85 7.95 -0.45
CA PHE A 6 -8.43 7.34 0.74
C PHE A 6 -9.85 7.86 1.00
N VAL A 7 -10.07 9.16 0.84
CA VAL A 7 -11.41 9.75 0.94
C VAL A 7 -12.31 9.20 -0.17
N ASP A 8 -11.84 9.22 -1.43
CA ASP A 8 -12.58 8.68 -2.58
C ASP A 8 -12.98 7.21 -2.34
N TRP A 9 -12.03 6.39 -1.87
CA TRP A 9 -12.31 4.99 -1.52
C TRP A 9 -13.33 4.84 -0.40
N THR A 10 -13.27 5.72 0.61
CA THR A 10 -14.23 5.72 1.72
C THR A 10 -15.63 6.04 1.21
N GLU A 11 -15.76 7.07 0.36
CA GLU A 11 -17.03 7.44 -0.28
C GLU A 11 -17.60 6.29 -1.12
N GLU A 12 -16.77 5.67 -1.97
CA GLU A 12 -17.19 4.55 -2.82
C GLU A 12 -17.59 3.30 -2.03
N SER A 13 -16.89 3.02 -0.92
CA SER A 13 -17.09 1.78 -0.16
C SER A 13 -18.16 1.87 0.92
N PHE A 14 -18.36 3.07 1.49
CA PHE A 14 -19.19 3.26 2.68
C PHE A 14 -20.22 4.40 2.53
N GLY A 15 -20.13 5.17 1.45
CA GLY A 15 -21.00 6.31 1.14
C GLY A 15 -20.46 7.65 1.65
N GLU A 16 -20.92 8.74 1.01
CA GLU A 16 -20.49 10.13 1.31
C GLU A 16 -20.69 10.49 2.79
N GLY A 17 -21.80 10.09 3.41
CA GLY A 17 -22.07 10.40 4.81
C GLY A 17 -21.04 9.83 5.79
N ILE A 18 -20.49 8.64 5.53
CA ILE A 18 -19.43 8.06 6.35
C ILE A 18 -18.10 8.78 6.11
N ALA A 19 -17.82 9.20 4.87
CA ALA A 19 -16.62 9.97 4.55
C ALA A 19 -16.66 11.36 5.23
N ASP A 20 -17.79 12.05 5.20
CA ASP A 20 -17.99 13.33 5.87
C ASP A 20 -17.86 13.19 7.40
N ASP A 21 -18.46 12.16 7.98
CA ASP A 21 -18.34 11.86 9.41
C ASP A 21 -16.88 11.57 9.80
N MET A 22 -16.17 10.78 9.00
CA MET A 22 -14.74 10.49 9.20
C MET A 22 -13.92 11.77 9.18
N LEU A 23 -14.08 12.62 8.17
CA LEU A 23 -13.34 13.87 8.04
C LEU A 23 -13.64 14.85 9.19
N SER A 24 -14.92 14.98 9.57
CA SER A 24 -15.35 15.89 10.62
C SER A 24 -14.94 15.45 12.03
N GLN A 25 -14.87 14.15 12.29
CA GLN A 25 -14.52 13.59 13.59
C GLN A 25 -13.02 13.37 13.78
N THR A 26 -12.23 13.38 12.69
CA THR A 26 -10.77 13.22 12.79
C THR A 26 -10.11 14.58 13.02
N PRO A 27 -9.41 14.80 14.14
CA PRO A 27 -8.65 16.02 14.35
C PRO A 27 -7.43 16.04 13.42
N THR A 28 -7.52 16.80 12.33
CA THR A 28 -6.44 16.95 11.35
C THR A 28 -5.97 18.39 11.26
N ALA A 29 -4.69 18.59 10.94
CA ALA A 29 -4.13 19.94 10.76
C ALA A 29 -4.76 20.67 9.56
N THR A 30 -5.27 19.91 8.59
CA THR A 30 -5.86 20.43 7.34
C THR A 30 -7.36 20.67 7.43
N GLY A 31 -8.01 20.27 8.52
CA GLY A 31 -9.47 20.25 8.61
C GLY A 31 -10.13 19.31 7.60
N GLY A 32 -9.42 18.26 7.16
CA GLY A 32 -9.91 17.30 6.18
C GLY A 32 -9.75 17.72 4.70
N ALA A 33 -9.13 18.89 4.44
CA ALA A 33 -8.92 19.38 3.07
C ALA A 33 -7.62 18.82 2.48
N TYR A 34 -7.73 17.84 1.57
CA TYR A 34 -6.59 17.20 0.93
C TYR A 34 -6.50 17.51 -0.56
N THR A 35 -5.27 17.56 -1.09
CA THR A 35 -4.99 17.73 -2.51
C THR A 35 -4.01 16.68 -3.02
N ASN A 36 -4.03 16.41 -4.32
CA ASN A 36 -3.15 15.41 -4.94
C ASN A 36 -1.66 15.77 -4.90
N VAL A 37 -1.33 17.03 -4.69
CA VAL A 37 0.05 17.55 -4.62
C VAL A 37 0.47 17.96 -3.20
N GLY A 38 -0.46 17.94 -2.25
CA GLY A 38 -0.19 18.26 -0.85
C GLY A 38 0.70 17.21 -0.18
N GLN A 39 1.51 17.68 0.76
CA GLN A 39 2.31 16.82 1.65
C GLN A 39 1.67 16.84 3.03
N TYR A 40 1.36 15.69 3.55
CA TYR A 40 0.66 15.49 4.82
C TYR A 40 1.39 14.45 5.66
N GLU A 41 1.34 14.62 6.97
CA GLU A 41 1.93 13.67 7.89
C GLU A 41 1.17 12.34 7.88
N TYR A 42 1.90 11.23 7.88
CA TYR A 42 1.28 9.89 7.83
C TYR A 42 0.39 9.60 9.05
N GLN A 43 0.65 10.25 10.17
CA GLN A 43 -0.18 10.16 11.38
C GLN A 43 -1.62 10.61 11.12
N GLU A 44 -1.81 11.60 10.26
CA GLU A 44 -3.15 12.02 9.84
C GLU A 44 -3.90 10.90 9.11
N LEU A 45 -3.22 10.18 8.21
CA LEU A 45 -3.82 9.04 7.52
C LEU A 45 -4.19 7.92 8.51
N LEU A 46 -3.31 7.62 9.47
CA LEU A 46 -3.61 6.63 10.51
C LEU A 46 -4.80 7.05 11.37
N ALA A 47 -4.92 8.35 11.70
CA ALA A 47 -6.05 8.87 12.44
C ALA A 47 -7.36 8.74 11.65
N LEU A 48 -7.36 9.04 10.35
CA LEU A 48 -8.50 8.84 9.45
C LEU A 48 -8.92 7.35 9.40
N ILE A 49 -7.96 6.44 9.25
CA ILE A 49 -8.24 5.00 9.23
C ILE A 49 -8.83 4.54 10.56
N GLN A 50 -8.31 5.05 11.69
CA GLN A 50 -8.85 4.71 13.02
C GLN A 50 -10.28 5.23 13.19
N THR A 51 -10.54 6.50 12.81
CA THR A 51 -11.90 7.06 12.86
C THR A 51 -12.86 6.26 11.98
N LEU A 52 -12.44 5.92 10.76
CA LEU A 52 -13.24 5.07 9.87
C LEU A 52 -13.52 3.70 10.51
N SER A 53 -12.51 3.06 11.12
CA SER A 53 -12.65 1.79 11.82
C SER A 53 -13.73 1.87 12.92
N ASP A 54 -13.72 2.97 13.69
CA ASP A 54 -14.68 3.20 14.76
C ASP A 54 -16.10 3.47 14.22
N LEU A 55 -16.23 4.12 13.07
CA LEU A 55 -17.52 4.38 12.42
C LEU A 55 -18.14 3.10 11.83
N VAL A 56 -17.35 2.36 11.04
CA VAL A 56 -17.86 1.21 10.27
C VAL A 56 -17.75 -0.13 11.03
N LYS A 57 -17.16 -0.12 12.24
CA LYS A 57 -16.94 -1.31 13.09
C LYS A 57 -16.14 -2.43 12.41
N ARG A 58 -15.15 -2.04 11.62
CA ARG A 58 -14.21 -2.96 10.97
C ARG A 58 -12.80 -2.74 11.48
N PRO A 59 -12.00 -3.81 11.70
CA PRO A 59 -10.61 -3.68 12.17
C PRO A 59 -9.74 -2.85 11.21
N VAL A 60 -8.85 -2.03 11.77
CA VAL A 60 -7.88 -1.22 11.00
C VAL A 60 -7.10 -2.03 9.96
N PRO A 61 -6.57 -3.24 10.27
CA PRO A 61 -5.88 -4.04 9.25
C PRO A 61 -6.74 -4.39 8.04
N GLU A 62 -8.02 -4.73 8.24
CA GLU A 62 -8.94 -5.03 7.13
C GLU A 62 -9.17 -3.81 6.24
N LEU A 63 -9.32 -2.62 6.83
CA LEU A 63 -9.47 -1.38 6.08
C LEU A 63 -8.20 -1.05 5.30
N CYS A 64 -7.03 -1.22 5.90
CA CYS A 64 -5.74 -1.04 5.23
C CYS A 64 -5.59 -2.01 4.05
N HIS A 65 -5.99 -3.28 4.22
CA HIS A 65 -5.93 -4.27 3.15
C HIS A 65 -6.84 -3.89 1.98
N ALA A 66 -8.10 -3.52 2.27
CA ALA A 66 -9.06 -3.13 1.24
C ALA A 66 -8.64 -1.84 0.53
N TYR A 67 -8.19 -0.84 1.27
CA TYR A 67 -7.69 0.40 0.69
C TYR A 67 -6.42 0.16 -0.15
N GLY A 68 -5.50 -0.68 0.28
CA GLY A 68 -4.30 -1.02 -0.50
C GLY A 68 -4.64 -1.65 -1.85
N GLN A 69 -5.63 -2.54 -1.89
CA GLN A 69 -6.13 -3.14 -3.14
C GLN A 69 -6.73 -2.08 -4.08
N PHE A 70 -7.51 -1.15 -3.54
CA PHE A 70 -8.07 -0.03 -4.31
C PHE A 70 -6.98 0.93 -4.82
N LEU A 71 -5.98 1.21 -3.99
CA LEU A 71 -4.92 2.18 -4.28
C LEU A 71 -3.95 1.70 -5.36
N LEU A 72 -3.66 0.40 -5.45
CA LEU A 72 -2.63 -0.11 -6.35
C LEU A 72 -2.86 0.26 -7.81
N PRO A 73 -4.02 0.01 -8.44
CA PRO A 73 -4.23 0.39 -9.85
C PRO A 73 -4.08 1.90 -10.08
N ILE A 74 -4.45 2.73 -9.11
CA ILE A 74 -4.26 4.20 -9.17
C ILE A 74 -2.77 4.54 -9.22
N LEU A 75 -1.96 3.89 -8.36
CA LEU A 75 -0.50 4.07 -8.33
C LEU A 75 0.16 3.61 -9.64
N VAL A 76 -0.20 2.43 -10.12
CA VAL A 76 0.34 1.88 -11.38
C VAL A 76 0.00 2.79 -12.56
N ASN A 77 -1.24 3.23 -12.67
CA ASN A 77 -1.67 4.12 -13.75
C ASN A 77 -0.96 5.48 -13.71
N LYS A 78 -0.81 6.06 -12.51
CA LYS A 78 -0.12 7.34 -12.33
C LYS A 78 1.38 7.26 -12.66
N HIS A 79 2.00 6.14 -12.40
CA HIS A 79 3.43 5.91 -12.58
C HIS A 79 3.72 4.94 -13.73
N ARG A 80 2.81 4.85 -14.69
CA ARG A 80 2.86 3.89 -15.80
C ARG A 80 4.17 3.93 -16.61
N ASP A 81 4.75 5.11 -16.73
CA ASP A 81 6.03 5.30 -17.46
C ASP A 81 7.22 4.64 -16.75
N PHE A 82 7.08 4.28 -15.48
CA PHE A 82 8.11 3.66 -14.65
C PHE A 82 7.85 2.19 -14.33
N VAL A 83 6.70 1.67 -14.78
CA VAL A 83 6.27 0.30 -14.51
C VAL A 83 6.32 -0.51 -15.80
N ASP A 84 7.17 -1.52 -15.85
CA ASP A 84 7.14 -2.50 -16.93
C ASP A 84 6.03 -3.53 -16.68
N LEU A 85 4.86 -3.29 -17.27
CA LEU A 85 3.71 -4.18 -17.16
C LEU A 85 3.95 -5.55 -17.84
N SER A 86 4.87 -5.61 -18.82
CA SER A 86 5.18 -6.86 -19.53
C SER A 86 5.97 -7.86 -18.68
N ALA A 87 6.65 -7.37 -17.65
CA ALA A 87 7.42 -8.19 -16.71
C ALA A 87 6.54 -8.98 -15.70
N GLY A 88 5.22 -8.75 -15.71
CA GLY A 88 4.27 -9.41 -14.81
C GLY A 88 4.47 -9.04 -13.34
N LEU A 89 3.84 -9.82 -12.44
CA LEU A 89 3.90 -9.58 -11.00
C LEU A 89 5.33 -9.60 -10.46
N GLN A 90 6.13 -10.59 -10.84
CA GLN A 90 7.50 -10.73 -10.34
C GLN A 90 8.36 -9.54 -10.74
N GLY A 91 8.39 -9.17 -12.02
CA GLY A 91 9.19 -8.04 -12.49
C GLY A 91 8.71 -6.71 -11.91
N PHE A 92 7.40 -6.55 -11.69
CA PHE A 92 6.86 -5.39 -10.97
C PHE A 92 7.43 -5.30 -9.54
N LEU A 93 7.42 -6.40 -8.78
CA LEU A 93 7.93 -6.43 -7.41
C LEU A 93 9.44 -6.18 -7.35
N GLU A 94 10.21 -6.78 -8.26
CA GLU A 94 11.66 -6.56 -8.37
C GLU A 94 12.00 -5.11 -8.75
N GLY A 95 11.12 -4.45 -9.50
CA GLY A 95 11.26 -3.06 -9.91
C GLY A 95 10.89 -2.02 -8.84
N LEU A 96 10.26 -2.40 -7.73
CA LEU A 96 9.74 -1.44 -6.76
C LEU A 96 10.81 -0.49 -6.21
N ASP A 97 11.91 -1.01 -5.65
CA ASP A 97 12.98 -0.18 -5.08
C ASP A 97 13.89 0.43 -6.14
N SER A 98 14.23 -0.36 -7.15
CA SER A 98 15.25 0.00 -8.15
C SER A 98 14.76 1.05 -9.16
N HIS A 99 13.46 1.07 -9.44
CA HIS A 99 12.86 1.94 -10.46
C HIS A 99 11.76 2.82 -9.86
N ILE A 100 10.68 2.23 -9.32
CA ILE A 100 9.48 2.98 -8.94
C ILE A 100 9.75 3.92 -7.75
N HIS A 101 10.25 3.40 -6.64
CA HIS A 101 10.53 4.23 -5.45
C HIS A 101 11.65 5.23 -5.69
N LYS A 102 12.64 4.89 -6.53
CA LYS A 102 13.70 5.82 -6.93
C LYS A 102 13.15 7.01 -7.74
N GLU A 103 12.22 6.76 -8.67
CA GLU A 103 11.58 7.84 -9.43
C GLU A 103 10.61 8.65 -8.55
N VAL A 104 9.90 8.01 -7.62
CA VAL A 104 9.09 8.72 -6.63
C VAL A 104 9.96 9.68 -5.81
N LEU A 105 11.14 9.25 -5.34
CA LEU A 105 12.08 10.11 -4.62
C LEU A 105 12.62 11.25 -5.50
N ARG A 106 12.85 11.00 -6.78
CA ARG A 106 13.30 12.05 -7.73
C ARG A 106 12.23 13.12 -7.94
N LEU A 107 10.97 12.73 -8.06
CA LEU A 107 9.83 13.64 -8.26
C LEU A 107 9.40 14.34 -6.96
N TYR A 108 9.53 13.65 -5.85
CA TYR A 108 9.12 14.11 -4.53
C TYR A 108 10.25 13.87 -3.51
N PRO A 109 11.28 14.74 -3.47
CA PRO A 109 12.48 14.54 -2.65
C PRO A 109 12.24 14.36 -1.15
N ASN A 110 11.12 14.90 -0.64
CA ASN A 110 10.73 14.79 0.76
C ASN A 110 9.83 13.59 1.05
N SER A 111 9.50 12.79 0.03
CA SER A 111 8.78 11.54 0.26
C SER A 111 9.72 10.53 0.92
N LEU A 112 9.15 9.71 1.80
CA LEU A 112 9.90 8.62 2.45
C LEU A 112 9.21 7.30 2.07
N PRO A 113 9.38 6.82 0.83
CA PRO A 113 8.82 5.52 0.44
C PRO A 113 9.46 4.41 1.27
N PRO A 114 8.74 3.31 1.52
CA PRO A 114 9.32 2.14 2.16
C PRO A 114 10.42 1.54 1.28
N ARG A 115 11.34 0.82 1.88
CA ARG A 115 12.25 -0.08 1.16
C ARG A 115 11.58 -1.43 1.00
N VAL A 116 11.53 -1.93 -0.23
CA VAL A 116 10.95 -3.23 -0.55
C VAL A 116 11.96 -4.02 -1.36
N ARG A 117 12.59 -5.00 -0.74
CA ARG A 117 13.63 -5.82 -1.37
C ARG A 117 13.11 -7.21 -1.64
N VAL A 118 13.13 -7.60 -2.89
CA VAL A 118 12.95 -9.00 -3.28
C VAL A 118 14.22 -9.77 -2.91
N GLN A 119 14.07 -10.84 -2.14
CA GLN A 119 15.19 -11.74 -1.85
C GLN A 119 15.36 -12.72 -3.01
N PRO A 120 16.61 -13.00 -3.41
CA PRO A 120 16.85 -14.06 -4.36
C PRO A 120 16.27 -15.39 -3.83
N SER A 121 15.34 -15.98 -4.56
CA SER A 121 14.89 -17.33 -4.22
C SER A 121 16.04 -18.30 -4.48
N ASP A 122 16.30 -19.21 -3.54
CA ASP A 122 17.14 -20.36 -3.84
C ASP A 122 16.57 -21.07 -5.08
N SER A 123 17.43 -21.39 -6.02
CA SER A 123 17.10 -21.94 -7.35
C SER A 123 16.23 -23.19 -7.37
N ALA A 124 15.84 -23.72 -6.22
CA ALA A 124 14.96 -24.87 -6.06
C ALA A 124 13.46 -24.49 -5.84
N GLN A 125 13.14 -23.20 -5.62
CA GLN A 125 11.79 -22.74 -5.29
C GLN A 125 11.36 -21.60 -6.23
N HIS A 126 11.18 -21.91 -7.49
CA HIS A 126 10.73 -20.95 -8.52
C HIS A 126 9.32 -20.37 -8.26
N ASP A 127 8.57 -20.99 -7.33
CA ASP A 127 7.18 -20.63 -7.04
C ASP A 127 7.02 -19.70 -5.83
N MET A 128 8.13 -19.16 -5.28
CA MET A 128 8.08 -18.27 -4.12
C MET A 128 8.85 -16.97 -4.36
N ILE A 129 8.22 -15.85 -3.98
CA ILE A 129 8.84 -14.53 -3.93
C ILE A 129 8.84 -14.07 -2.48
N GLU A 130 10.02 -13.79 -1.95
CA GLU A 130 10.17 -13.25 -0.61
C GLU A 130 10.51 -11.76 -0.68
N LEU A 131 9.79 -10.95 0.12
CA LEU A 131 9.91 -9.50 0.15
C LEU A 131 10.24 -9.06 1.58
N HIS A 132 11.30 -8.31 1.73
CA HIS A 132 11.62 -7.57 2.95
C HIS A 132 11.08 -6.15 2.82
N TYR A 133 10.14 -5.80 3.68
CA TYR A 133 9.57 -4.47 3.80
C TYR A 133 10.16 -3.77 5.03
N GLU A 134 10.68 -2.57 4.83
CA GLU A 134 11.22 -1.71 5.87
C GLU A 134 10.66 -0.30 5.70
N SER A 135 10.04 0.26 6.73
CA SER A 135 9.42 1.57 6.68
C SER A 135 9.49 2.28 8.03
N HIS A 136 9.82 3.55 8.03
CA HIS A 136 9.71 4.42 9.22
C HIS A 136 8.24 4.64 9.66
N ARG A 137 7.28 4.15 8.90
CA ARG A 137 5.84 4.29 9.13
C ARG A 137 5.26 2.92 9.40
N PRO A 138 4.40 2.76 10.43
CA PRO A 138 3.77 1.48 10.76
C PRO A 138 2.63 1.16 9.76
N MET A 139 2.97 0.97 8.49
CA MET A 139 2.02 0.79 7.39
C MET A 139 2.15 -0.57 6.69
N ALA A 140 2.60 -1.59 7.41
CA ALA A 140 2.76 -2.93 6.86
C ALA A 140 1.41 -3.56 6.45
N ASP A 141 0.29 -3.21 7.10
CA ASP A 141 -1.05 -3.63 6.67
C ASP A 141 -1.44 -3.03 5.32
N LEU A 142 -1.12 -1.75 5.09
CA LEU A 142 -1.32 -1.14 3.78
C LEU A 142 -0.44 -1.79 2.71
N ALA A 143 0.83 -2.08 3.03
CA ALA A 143 1.74 -2.78 2.13
C ALA A 143 1.21 -4.18 1.78
N TYR A 144 0.64 -4.90 2.75
CA TYR A 144 -0.04 -6.17 2.50
C TYR A 144 -1.22 -6.00 1.52
N GLY A 145 -2.06 -4.98 1.73
CA GLY A 145 -3.16 -4.65 0.82
C GLY A 145 -2.68 -4.32 -0.60
N LEU A 146 -1.59 -3.57 -0.75
CA LEU A 146 -0.97 -3.28 -2.04
C LEU A 146 -0.47 -4.55 -2.74
N LEU A 147 0.09 -5.52 -2.01
CA LEU A 147 0.49 -6.81 -2.56
C LEU A 147 -0.72 -7.63 -3.04
N LEU A 148 -1.81 -7.64 -2.27
CA LEU A 148 -3.07 -8.25 -2.72
C LEU A 148 -3.60 -7.58 -3.99
N GLY A 149 -3.54 -6.25 -4.05
CA GLY A 149 -3.89 -5.47 -5.24
C GLY A 149 -3.00 -5.82 -6.44
N ALA A 150 -1.69 -6.00 -6.23
CA ALA A 150 -0.76 -6.39 -7.29
C ALA A 150 -1.08 -7.79 -7.84
N ILE A 151 -1.34 -8.75 -6.95
CA ILE A 151 -1.76 -10.11 -7.34
C ILE A 151 -3.00 -10.05 -8.24
N ALA A 152 -4.00 -9.25 -7.84
CA ALA A 152 -5.23 -9.08 -8.62
C ALA A 152 -4.99 -8.33 -9.95
N TYR A 153 -4.20 -7.24 -9.92
CA TYR A 153 -3.91 -6.40 -11.09
C TYR A 153 -3.19 -7.17 -12.21
N PHE A 154 -2.22 -8.02 -11.83
CA PHE A 154 -1.49 -8.86 -12.76
C PHE A 154 -2.15 -10.22 -13.01
N GLU A 155 -3.38 -10.43 -12.51
CA GLU A 155 -4.11 -11.70 -12.64
C GLU A 155 -3.25 -12.92 -12.28
N SER A 156 -2.35 -12.75 -11.32
CA SER A 156 -1.39 -13.77 -10.94
C SER A 156 -2.02 -14.74 -9.93
N PRO A 157 -1.99 -16.07 -10.18
CA PRO A 157 -2.50 -17.03 -9.23
C PRO A 157 -1.54 -17.20 -8.04
N ALA A 158 -1.49 -16.22 -7.17
CA ALA A 158 -0.59 -16.17 -6.01
C ALA A 158 -1.36 -16.01 -4.69
N THR A 159 -0.73 -16.43 -3.60
CA THR A 159 -1.16 -16.11 -2.24
C THR A 159 -0.04 -15.37 -1.54
N VAL A 160 -0.39 -14.44 -0.64
CA VAL A 160 0.58 -13.72 0.18
C VAL A 160 0.36 -14.03 1.65
N THR A 161 1.45 -14.24 2.37
CA THR A 161 1.48 -14.33 3.84
C THR A 161 2.42 -13.26 4.39
N ARG A 162 2.18 -12.81 5.63
CA ARG A 162 2.98 -11.82 6.33
C ARG A 162 3.51 -12.40 7.62
N GLN A 163 4.75 -12.09 7.93
CA GLN A 163 5.39 -12.34 9.21
C GLN A 163 6.03 -11.03 9.70
N ASP A 164 5.58 -10.57 10.85
CA ASP A 164 6.16 -9.39 11.50
C ASP A 164 7.40 -9.77 12.30
N ASP A 165 8.36 -8.86 12.37
CA ASP A 165 9.51 -9.01 13.25
C ASP A 165 9.11 -8.58 14.68
N ALA A 166 9.27 -9.48 15.65
CA ALA A 166 8.89 -9.22 17.04
C ALA A 166 9.73 -8.10 17.70
N THR A 167 10.88 -7.77 17.12
CA THR A 167 11.84 -6.80 17.65
C THR A 167 11.86 -5.49 16.86
N ARG A 168 11.30 -5.48 15.64
CA ARG A 168 11.35 -4.37 14.70
C ARG A 168 9.97 -4.04 14.14
N ALA A 169 9.26 -3.10 14.76
CA ALA A 169 7.94 -2.65 14.30
C ALA A 169 7.97 -1.94 12.92
N ASP A 170 9.15 -1.55 12.45
CA ASP A 170 9.42 -0.92 11.15
C ASP A 170 9.67 -1.94 10.03
N PHE A 171 9.65 -3.25 10.35
CA PHE A 171 10.01 -4.33 9.44
C PHE A 171 8.91 -5.39 9.36
N ALA A 172 8.63 -5.85 8.15
CA ALA A 172 7.77 -7.00 7.89
C ALA A 172 8.34 -7.86 6.76
N HIS A 173 8.10 -9.15 6.83
CA HIS A 173 8.46 -10.10 5.81
C HIS A 173 7.20 -10.61 5.12
N PHE A 174 7.13 -10.47 3.80
CA PHE A 174 6.04 -10.99 2.99
C PHE A 174 6.55 -12.14 2.14
N ARG A 175 5.76 -13.20 2.07
CA ARG A 175 6.01 -14.36 1.20
C ARG A 175 4.84 -14.53 0.26
N LEU A 176 5.10 -14.43 -1.04
CA LEU A 176 4.15 -14.77 -2.08
C LEU A 176 4.45 -16.18 -2.56
N THR A 177 3.42 -17.02 -2.63
CA THR A 177 3.50 -18.35 -3.21
C THR A 177 2.71 -18.33 -4.51
N LEU A 178 3.40 -18.50 -5.62
CA LEU A 178 2.81 -18.61 -6.95
C LEU A 178 2.20 -20.01 -7.10
N ARG A 179 0.99 -20.08 -7.65
CA ARG A 179 0.39 -21.37 -7.99
C ARG A 179 0.70 -21.67 -9.45
N PRO A 180 1.06 -22.90 -9.82
CA PRO A 180 1.17 -23.28 -11.22
C PRO A 180 -0.17 -23.05 -11.92
N GLN A 181 -0.11 -22.49 -13.14
CA GLN A 181 -1.27 -22.34 -14.01
C GLN A 181 -1.72 -23.68 -14.55
#